data_53198d471b3652b883d49ee42f3aa551
#
_entry.id   53198d471b3652b883d49ee42f3aa551
#
_cell.length_a   1.000
_cell.length_b   1.000
_cell.length_c   1.000
_cell.angle_alpha   90.00
_cell.angle_beta   90.00
_cell.angle_gamma   90.00
#
_symmetry.space_group_name_H-M   'P 1'
#
loop_
_entity.id
_entity.type
_entity.pdbx_description
1 polymer ?
#
loop_
_entity_poly.entity_id
_entity_poly.type
_entity_poly.pdbx_seq_one_letter_code
_entity_poly.pdbx_strand_id
1 'polypeptide(L)'
;IIRFRDTNYVPSNVVISSVSGLPLASVIQIAERFFGDIPVASAVSGRQPFTGYTPRNEIKKYSRHQAHVVIGNIACHAHDPRRYAITLLNNMLGGPAMNSRLNIALRERNGIAYNLESNFQPFSDTGLFSIYCGADETHMPRAIELIHKELGRFRNVRLSASALHTAQKQLKGQLAISIESHQNEMLAMGKNILVYGRVDPVEEIYRRIDAVSASDLLEIANHTLDPSQLSMLIFNNQKTT
;
A
#
# COMPACT_ATOMS: atom_id res chain seq x y z
N ILE A 1 -7.23 15.18 -21.35
CA ILE A 1 -8.30 14.47 -20.59
C ILE A 1 -9.15 13.67 -21.57
N ILE A 2 -9.76 14.28 -22.63
CA ILE A 2 -10.67 13.60 -23.58
C ILE A 2 -9.98 12.38 -24.21
N ARG A 3 -8.80 12.57 -24.82
CA ARG A 3 -8.04 11.46 -25.43
C ARG A 3 -7.74 10.33 -24.44
N PHE A 4 -7.40 10.66 -23.17
CA PHE A 4 -7.16 9.65 -22.15
C PHE A 4 -8.42 8.85 -21.83
N ARG A 5 -9.56 9.52 -21.67
CA ARG A 5 -10.86 8.88 -21.45
C ARG A 5 -11.20 7.94 -22.62
N ASP A 6 -11.15 8.43 -23.84
CA ASP A 6 -11.58 7.69 -25.03
C ASP A 6 -10.66 6.47 -25.31
N THR A 7 -9.39 6.54 -24.87
CA THR A 7 -8.44 5.43 -25.03
C THR A 7 -8.54 4.39 -23.90
N ASN A 8 -8.85 4.82 -22.66
CA ASN A 8 -8.71 3.96 -21.48
C ASN A 8 -10.04 3.54 -20.86
N TYR A 9 -11.11 4.36 -21.01
CA TYR A 9 -12.44 4.05 -20.45
C TYR A 9 -13.28 3.31 -21.48
N VAL A 10 -12.79 2.16 -21.85
CA VAL A 10 -13.46 1.23 -22.77
C VAL A 10 -14.10 0.07 -21.99
N PRO A 11 -15.18 -0.56 -22.48
CA PRO A 11 -15.89 -1.61 -21.75
C PRO A 11 -15.03 -2.73 -21.21
N SER A 12 -13.96 -3.11 -21.92
CA SER A 12 -13.01 -4.14 -21.44
C SER A 12 -12.24 -3.76 -20.17
N ASN A 13 -12.19 -2.47 -19.84
CA ASN A 13 -11.48 -1.94 -18.66
C ASN A 13 -12.42 -1.41 -17.57
N VAL A 14 -13.73 -1.64 -17.72
CA VAL A 14 -14.74 -1.12 -16.78
C VAL A 14 -15.40 -2.27 -16.04
N VAL A 15 -15.52 -2.16 -14.74
CA VAL A 15 -16.28 -3.06 -13.88
C VAL A 15 -17.34 -2.25 -13.15
N ILE A 16 -18.55 -2.78 -13.15
CA ILE A 16 -19.68 -2.26 -12.35
C ILE A 16 -19.78 -3.13 -11.10
N SER A 17 -19.65 -2.52 -9.94
CA SER A 17 -19.88 -3.20 -8.65
C SER A 17 -20.99 -2.52 -7.90
N SER A 18 -21.80 -3.32 -7.21
CA SER A 18 -22.95 -2.84 -6.44
C SER A 18 -23.10 -3.62 -5.14
N VAL A 19 -23.33 -2.91 -4.06
CA VAL A 19 -23.81 -3.45 -2.78
C VAL A 19 -25.09 -2.73 -2.45
N SER A 20 -26.22 -3.44 -2.52
CA SER A 20 -27.55 -2.84 -2.33
C SER A 20 -28.57 -3.87 -1.83
N GLY A 21 -29.70 -3.39 -1.36
CA GLY A 21 -30.86 -4.23 -1.01
C GLY A 21 -31.71 -4.67 -2.21
N LEU A 22 -31.33 -4.31 -3.45
CA LEU A 22 -32.06 -4.70 -4.65
C LEU A 22 -31.73 -6.14 -5.04
N PRO A 23 -32.72 -6.88 -5.60
CA PRO A 23 -32.47 -8.18 -6.21
C PRO A 23 -31.43 -8.07 -7.34
N LEU A 24 -30.56 -9.06 -7.48
CA LEU A 24 -29.51 -9.09 -8.51
C LEU A 24 -30.06 -8.84 -9.93
N ALA A 25 -31.21 -9.43 -10.27
CA ALA A 25 -31.86 -9.23 -11.57
C ALA A 25 -32.16 -7.74 -11.84
N SER A 26 -32.61 -7.00 -10.83
CA SER A 26 -32.88 -5.55 -10.95
C SER A 26 -31.60 -4.75 -11.16
N VAL A 27 -30.53 -5.11 -10.47
CA VAL A 27 -29.21 -4.46 -10.65
C VAL A 27 -28.70 -4.70 -12.07
N ILE A 28 -28.83 -5.94 -12.59
CA ILE A 28 -28.44 -6.29 -13.96
C ILE A 28 -29.25 -5.47 -14.97
N GLN A 29 -30.58 -5.42 -14.84
CA GLN A 29 -31.42 -4.62 -15.73
C GLN A 29 -31.09 -3.15 -15.76
N ILE A 30 -30.74 -2.56 -14.58
CA ILE A 30 -30.29 -1.17 -14.50
C ILE A 30 -28.95 -1.02 -15.23
N ALA A 31 -28.00 -1.91 -14.98
CA ALA A 31 -26.70 -1.88 -15.64
C ALA A 31 -26.84 -2.00 -17.17
N GLU A 32 -27.61 -2.96 -17.66
CA GLU A 32 -27.88 -3.15 -19.10
C GLU A 32 -28.54 -1.93 -19.73
N ARG A 33 -29.53 -1.34 -19.04
CA ARG A 33 -30.20 -0.13 -19.53
C ARG A 33 -29.27 1.06 -19.75
N PHE A 34 -28.27 1.26 -18.88
CA PHE A 34 -27.39 2.43 -18.94
C PHE A 34 -26.05 2.17 -19.62
N PHE A 35 -25.60 0.92 -19.69
CA PHE A 35 -24.28 0.56 -20.20
C PHE A 35 -24.34 -0.46 -21.35
N GLY A 36 -25.50 -1.09 -21.62
CA GLY A 36 -25.63 -2.15 -22.62
C GLY A 36 -25.35 -1.71 -24.06
N ASP A 37 -25.66 -0.46 -24.37
CA ASP A 37 -25.47 0.10 -25.72
C ASP A 37 -24.05 0.64 -25.97
N ILE A 38 -23.15 0.59 -24.98
CA ILE A 38 -21.77 1.04 -25.17
C ILE A 38 -21.04 0.07 -26.10
N PRO A 39 -20.51 0.54 -27.24
CA PRO A 39 -19.85 -0.34 -28.20
C PRO A 39 -18.69 -1.11 -27.55
N VAL A 40 -18.63 -2.42 -27.82
CA VAL A 40 -17.52 -3.25 -27.36
C VAL A 40 -16.23 -2.76 -28.01
N ALA A 41 -15.35 -2.20 -27.21
CA ALA A 41 -14.02 -1.79 -27.63
C ALA A 41 -13.00 -2.36 -26.65
N SER A 42 -11.86 -2.76 -27.16
CA SER A 42 -10.73 -3.22 -26.35
C SER A 42 -9.74 -2.08 -26.16
N ALA A 43 -9.22 -1.95 -24.95
CA ALA A 43 -8.15 -1.00 -24.70
C ALA A 43 -6.91 -1.34 -25.54
N VAL A 44 -6.32 -0.34 -26.13
CA VAL A 44 -4.99 -0.50 -26.73
C VAL A 44 -3.98 -0.54 -25.58
N SER A 45 -3.49 -1.73 -25.26
CA SER A 45 -2.45 -1.91 -24.24
C SER A 45 -1.12 -1.39 -24.81
N GLY A 46 -0.79 -0.16 -24.48
CA GLY A 46 0.55 0.42 -24.74
C GLY A 46 1.46 0.37 -23.52
N ARG A 47 1.09 -0.41 -22.47
CA ARG A 47 1.86 -0.49 -21.24
C ARG A 47 3.20 -1.17 -21.49
N GLN A 48 4.27 -0.44 -21.17
CA GLN A 48 5.60 -1.03 -21.12
C GLN A 48 5.76 -1.81 -19.81
N PRO A 49 6.28 -3.04 -19.85
CA PRO A 49 6.62 -3.78 -18.62
C PRO A 49 7.63 -3.02 -17.77
N PHE A 50 7.57 -3.22 -16.46
CA PHE A 50 8.59 -2.70 -15.56
C PHE A 50 9.94 -3.35 -15.86
N THR A 51 10.96 -2.53 -16.19
CA THR A 51 12.25 -3.04 -16.69
C THR A 51 13.37 -2.97 -15.65
N GLY A 52 13.19 -2.27 -14.54
CA GLY A 52 14.22 -2.21 -13.51
C GLY A 52 14.10 -0.98 -12.61
N TYR A 53 14.89 -1.02 -11.56
CA TYR A 53 14.95 0.01 -10.52
C TYR A 53 16.41 0.25 -10.11
N THR A 54 16.75 1.49 -9.94
CA THR A 54 18.03 1.91 -9.38
C THR A 54 17.76 2.85 -8.21
N PRO A 55 18.22 2.53 -7.00
CA PRO A 55 18.00 3.38 -5.85
C PRO A 55 18.67 4.75 -6.02
N ARG A 56 17.99 5.80 -5.57
CA ARG A 56 18.47 7.18 -5.65
C ARG A 56 18.19 7.93 -4.35
N ASN A 57 19.13 8.77 -3.96
CA ASN A 57 18.95 9.70 -2.85
C ASN A 57 19.00 11.12 -3.40
N GLU A 58 17.90 11.85 -3.20
CA GLU A 58 17.77 13.22 -3.68
C GLU A 58 17.32 14.14 -2.55
N ILE A 59 17.88 15.35 -2.52
CA ILE A 59 17.43 16.44 -1.65
C ILE A 59 16.97 17.57 -2.55
N LYS A 60 15.71 17.99 -2.37
CA LYS A 60 15.13 19.10 -3.14
C LYS A 60 14.77 20.24 -2.22
N LYS A 61 15.10 21.46 -2.65
CA LYS A 61 14.74 22.66 -1.93
C LYS A 61 13.23 22.90 -2.03
N TYR A 62 12.61 23.09 -0.87
CA TYR A 62 11.19 23.36 -0.77
C TYR A 62 10.92 24.39 0.32
N SER A 63 10.51 25.61 -0.10
CA SER A 63 10.34 26.74 0.79
C SER A 63 9.02 26.64 1.59
N ARG A 64 8.97 25.79 2.61
CA ARG A 64 7.86 25.62 3.54
C ARG A 64 8.38 25.35 4.95
N HIS A 65 7.49 25.46 5.95
CA HIS A 65 7.86 25.29 7.37
C HIS A 65 8.19 23.86 7.78
N GLN A 66 7.74 22.86 7.03
CA GLN A 66 7.98 21.45 7.32
C GLN A 66 8.90 20.84 6.28
N ALA A 67 9.81 19.99 6.73
CA ALA A 67 10.55 19.09 5.89
C ALA A 67 9.75 17.78 5.69
N HIS A 68 9.90 17.19 4.53
CA HIS A 68 9.24 15.94 4.15
C HIS A 68 10.27 14.95 3.65
N VAL A 69 10.15 13.70 4.06
CA VAL A 69 10.96 12.61 3.50
C VAL A 69 10.04 11.49 3.02
N VAL A 70 10.39 10.94 1.87
CA VAL A 70 9.86 9.66 1.37
C VAL A 70 11.03 8.70 1.24
N ILE A 71 10.92 7.55 1.88
CA ILE A 71 11.87 6.44 1.76
C ILE A 71 11.12 5.28 1.15
N GLY A 72 11.64 4.66 0.10
CA GLY A 72 10.91 3.59 -0.58
C GLY A 72 11.80 2.64 -1.37
N ASN A 73 11.19 1.56 -1.80
CA ASN A 73 11.79 0.50 -2.61
C ASN A 73 10.73 -0.11 -3.52
N ILE A 74 11.17 -0.85 -4.51
CA ILE A 74 10.29 -1.78 -5.21
C ILE A 74 9.83 -2.87 -4.26
N ALA A 75 8.65 -3.41 -4.54
CA ALA A 75 8.04 -4.46 -3.77
C ALA A 75 7.42 -5.52 -4.70
N CYS A 76 6.85 -6.57 -4.14
CA CYS A 76 6.20 -7.63 -4.90
C CYS A 76 4.96 -7.12 -5.64
N HIS A 77 4.67 -7.72 -6.80
CA HIS A 77 3.51 -7.40 -7.61
C HIS A 77 2.20 -7.98 -7.04
N ALA A 78 1.06 -7.57 -7.60
CA ALA A 78 -0.27 -7.93 -7.10
C ALA A 78 -0.54 -9.44 -7.05
N HIS A 79 0.02 -10.22 -7.98
CA HIS A 79 -0.18 -11.67 -8.05
C HIS A 79 0.88 -12.48 -7.28
N ASP A 80 1.86 -11.84 -6.63
CA ASP A 80 2.86 -12.51 -5.80
C ASP A 80 2.22 -13.03 -4.50
N PRO A 81 2.41 -14.31 -4.13
CA PRO A 81 1.86 -14.85 -2.89
C PRO A 81 2.40 -14.14 -1.64
N ARG A 82 3.61 -13.57 -1.70
CA ARG A 82 4.23 -12.82 -0.59
C ARG A 82 3.54 -11.48 -0.30
N ARG A 83 2.56 -11.07 -1.12
CA ARG A 83 1.81 -9.83 -0.89
C ARG A 83 1.14 -9.75 0.49
N TYR A 84 0.75 -10.89 1.06
CA TYR A 84 0.17 -10.92 2.41
C TYR A 84 1.22 -10.66 3.50
N ALA A 85 2.42 -11.17 3.32
CA ALA A 85 3.53 -10.90 4.23
C ALA A 85 3.94 -9.42 4.21
N ILE A 86 4.08 -8.81 3.03
CA ILE A 86 4.39 -7.38 2.95
C ILE A 86 3.25 -6.48 3.43
N THR A 87 1.99 -6.88 3.22
CA THR A 87 0.83 -6.16 3.77
C THR A 87 0.86 -6.19 5.30
N LEU A 88 1.14 -7.35 5.90
CA LEU A 88 1.26 -7.48 7.35
C LEU A 88 2.47 -6.68 7.88
N LEU A 89 3.62 -6.77 7.22
CA LEU A 89 4.82 -5.97 7.54
C LEU A 89 4.52 -4.47 7.51
N ASN A 90 3.89 -3.99 6.43
CA ASN A 90 3.50 -2.59 6.26
C ASN A 90 2.55 -2.13 7.39
N ASN A 91 1.54 -2.94 7.71
CA ASN A 91 0.60 -2.63 8.78
C ASN A 91 1.28 -2.51 10.15
N MET A 92 2.24 -3.38 10.45
CA MET A 92 3.02 -3.33 11.69
C MET A 92 3.99 -2.15 11.74
N LEU A 93 4.57 -1.77 10.59
CA LEU A 93 5.60 -0.75 10.49
C LEU A 93 5.02 0.66 10.64
N GLY A 94 4.11 1.04 9.77
CA GLY A 94 3.52 2.38 9.73
C GLY A 94 2.08 2.39 9.22
N GLY A 95 1.33 1.30 9.48
CA GLY A 95 -0.10 1.22 9.20
C GLY A 95 -0.92 2.21 10.04
N PRO A 96 -2.24 2.26 9.83
CA PRO A 96 -3.12 3.30 10.39
C PRO A 96 -3.26 3.27 11.92
N ALA A 97 -2.84 2.18 12.56
CA ALA A 97 -2.94 2.05 14.01
C ALA A 97 -1.84 2.83 14.75
N MET A 98 -2.22 3.49 15.84
CA MET A 98 -1.29 4.28 16.67
C MET A 98 -0.16 3.42 17.28
N ASN A 99 -0.35 2.12 17.44
CA ASN A 99 0.64 1.18 17.94
C ASN A 99 1.62 0.67 16.87
N SER A 100 1.56 1.17 15.65
CA SER A 100 2.56 0.84 14.63
C SER A 100 3.97 1.31 15.05
N ARG A 101 4.99 0.58 14.64
CA ARG A 101 6.37 0.77 15.11
C ARG A 101 6.90 2.19 14.88
N LEU A 102 6.64 2.74 13.70
CA LEU A 102 7.06 4.09 13.37
C LEU A 102 6.30 5.14 14.18
N ASN A 103 4.97 4.98 14.38
CA ASN A 103 4.20 5.89 15.24
C ASN A 103 4.74 5.89 16.66
N ILE A 104 4.98 4.71 17.25
CA ILE A 104 5.57 4.63 18.59
C ILE A 104 6.96 5.28 18.63
N ALA A 105 7.82 5.01 17.63
CA ALA A 105 9.19 5.48 17.65
C ALA A 105 9.30 6.99 17.41
N LEU A 106 8.58 7.55 16.43
CA LEU A 106 8.76 8.94 16.03
C LEU A 106 7.76 9.87 16.70
N ARG A 107 6.52 9.44 16.90
CA ARG A 107 5.45 10.29 17.43
C ARG A 107 5.32 10.17 18.93
N GLU A 108 5.07 8.96 19.46
CA GLU A 108 4.75 8.78 20.88
C GLU A 108 5.98 8.99 21.78
N ARG A 109 7.13 8.43 21.41
CA ARG A 109 8.36 8.47 22.25
C ARG A 109 9.20 9.72 22.04
N ASN A 110 9.22 10.27 20.84
CA ASN A 110 10.10 11.37 20.49
C ASN A 110 9.38 12.67 20.12
N GLY A 111 8.08 12.65 19.83
CA GLY A 111 7.31 13.86 19.47
C GLY A 111 7.77 14.55 18.18
N ILE A 112 8.45 13.82 17.28
CA ILE A 112 9.13 14.39 16.12
C ILE A 112 8.23 14.48 14.89
N ALA A 113 7.41 13.47 14.66
CA ALA A 113 6.64 13.37 13.42
C ALA A 113 5.20 13.88 13.57
N TYR A 114 4.77 14.71 12.62
CA TYR A 114 3.38 15.16 12.51
C TYR A 114 2.53 14.20 11.69
N ASN A 115 3.02 13.87 10.49
CA ASN A 115 2.43 12.90 9.59
C ASN A 115 3.43 11.78 9.32
N LEU A 116 2.98 10.55 9.52
CA LEU A 116 3.83 9.37 9.36
C LEU A 116 2.97 8.21 8.90
N GLU A 117 3.36 7.63 7.79
CA GLU A 117 2.67 6.46 7.24
C GLU A 117 3.63 5.57 6.44
N SER A 118 3.35 4.31 6.38
CA SER A 118 3.94 3.41 5.38
C SER A 118 2.85 2.86 4.48
N ASN A 119 3.17 2.69 3.22
CA ASN A 119 2.26 2.23 2.20
C ASN A 119 2.89 1.14 1.34
N PHE A 120 2.11 0.12 1.04
CA PHE A 120 2.40 -0.89 0.03
C PHE A 120 1.36 -0.83 -1.07
N GLN A 121 1.80 -0.51 -2.27
CA GLN A 121 0.96 -0.44 -3.46
C GLN A 121 1.41 -1.47 -4.49
N PRO A 122 0.69 -2.58 -4.64
CA PRO A 122 0.98 -3.56 -5.69
C PRO A 122 0.44 -3.08 -7.04
N PHE A 123 1.24 -3.32 -8.09
CA PHE A 123 0.88 -3.19 -9.50
C PHE A 123 0.86 -4.57 -10.16
N SER A 124 0.54 -4.65 -11.44
CA SER A 124 0.42 -5.93 -12.14
C SER A 124 1.75 -6.68 -12.32
N ASP A 125 2.89 -5.98 -12.41
CA ASP A 125 4.22 -6.51 -12.69
C ASP A 125 5.30 -6.06 -11.70
N THR A 126 4.97 -5.18 -10.76
CA THR A 126 5.84 -4.69 -9.70
C THR A 126 5.03 -4.25 -8.51
N GLY A 127 5.65 -3.73 -7.48
CA GLY A 127 5.02 -3.04 -6.36
C GLY A 127 5.88 -1.87 -5.89
N LEU A 128 5.26 -0.99 -5.12
CA LEU A 128 5.92 0.12 -4.47
C LEU A 128 5.70 0.00 -2.96
N PHE A 129 6.79 -0.01 -2.21
CA PHE A 129 6.78 0.20 -0.77
C PHE A 129 7.31 1.60 -0.48
N SER A 130 6.64 2.37 0.37
CA SER A 130 7.08 3.71 0.74
C SER A 130 6.75 4.03 2.18
N ILE A 131 7.61 4.84 2.79
CA ILE A 131 7.42 5.47 4.10
C ILE A 131 7.46 6.97 3.86
N TYR A 132 6.43 7.66 4.28
CA TYR A 132 6.38 9.11 4.30
C TYR A 132 6.50 9.61 5.74
N CYS A 133 7.29 10.66 5.95
CA CYS A 133 7.38 11.36 7.23
C CYS A 133 7.47 12.86 7.01
N GLY A 134 6.60 13.60 7.69
CA GLY A 134 6.66 15.07 7.84
C GLY A 134 7.10 15.43 9.24
N ALA A 135 8.16 16.25 9.34
CA ALA A 135 8.72 16.73 10.61
C ALA A 135 9.29 18.14 10.47
N ASP A 136 9.63 18.75 11.58
CA ASP A 136 10.41 19.98 11.55
C ASP A 136 11.81 19.72 10.95
N GLU A 137 12.32 20.70 10.26
CA GLU A 137 13.60 20.62 9.56
C GLU A 137 14.75 20.20 10.48
N THR A 138 14.80 20.74 11.69
CA THR A 138 15.81 20.41 12.72
C THR A 138 15.71 18.97 13.22
N HIS A 139 14.51 18.38 13.16
CA HIS A 139 14.24 17.01 13.60
C HIS A 139 14.35 15.96 12.48
N MET A 140 14.36 16.38 11.22
CA MET A 140 14.37 15.48 10.08
C MET A 140 15.54 14.46 10.08
N PRO A 141 16.79 14.85 10.37
CA PRO A 141 17.89 13.87 10.46
C PRO A 141 17.63 12.77 11.50
N ARG A 142 17.08 13.17 12.65
CA ARG A 142 16.73 12.22 13.71
C ARG A 142 15.55 11.33 13.33
N ALA A 143 14.56 11.87 12.63
CA ALA A 143 13.45 11.09 12.12
C ALA A 143 13.92 9.99 11.15
N ILE A 144 14.81 10.34 10.22
CA ILE A 144 15.40 9.39 9.25
C ILE A 144 16.18 8.30 9.99
N GLU A 145 17.00 8.66 10.98
CA GLU A 145 17.74 7.69 11.80
C GLU A 145 16.81 6.70 12.50
N LEU A 146 15.73 7.19 13.11
CA LEU A 146 14.75 6.35 13.79
C LEU A 146 14.00 5.44 12.82
N ILE A 147 13.65 5.93 11.63
CA ILE A 147 13.06 5.10 10.57
C ILE A 147 14.03 3.94 10.24
N HIS A 148 15.27 4.23 9.88
CA HIS A 148 16.26 3.20 9.56
C HIS A 148 16.48 2.20 10.70
N LYS A 149 16.44 2.67 11.95
CA LYS A 149 16.54 1.80 13.14
C LYS A 149 15.37 0.82 13.21
N GLU A 150 14.14 1.27 12.98
CA GLU A 150 12.97 0.37 12.98
C GLU A 150 13.00 -0.59 11.78
N LEU A 151 13.41 -0.13 10.58
CA LEU A 151 13.62 -1.02 9.43
C LEU A 151 14.65 -2.11 9.74
N GLY A 152 15.77 -1.74 10.37
CA GLY A 152 16.80 -2.68 10.80
C GLY A 152 16.29 -3.72 11.79
N ARG A 153 15.37 -3.35 12.69
CA ARG A 153 14.76 -4.29 13.63
C ARG A 153 13.92 -5.35 12.92
N PHE A 154 13.11 -4.97 11.92
CA PHE A 154 12.33 -5.93 11.14
C PHE A 154 13.21 -6.88 10.32
N ARG A 155 14.38 -6.42 9.88
CA ARG A 155 15.32 -7.25 9.10
C ARG A 155 16.14 -8.19 9.95
N ASN A 156 16.44 -7.83 11.20
CA ASN A 156 17.41 -8.56 12.03
C ASN A 156 16.76 -9.37 13.15
N VAL A 157 15.52 -9.08 13.50
CA VAL A 157 14.86 -9.71 14.65
C VAL A 157 13.60 -10.43 14.19
N ARG A 158 13.65 -11.76 14.28
CA ARG A 158 12.47 -12.59 14.04
C ARG A 158 11.38 -12.31 15.07
N LEU A 159 10.14 -12.13 14.63
CA LEU A 159 9.01 -11.93 15.53
C LEU A 159 8.76 -13.19 16.40
N SER A 160 8.37 -12.96 17.65
CA SER A 160 7.81 -14.01 18.49
C SER A 160 6.45 -14.45 17.96
N ALA A 161 6.06 -15.69 18.27
CA ALA A 161 4.74 -16.22 17.88
C ALA A 161 3.59 -15.34 18.41
N SER A 162 3.70 -14.83 19.63
CA SER A 162 2.71 -13.94 20.23
C SER A 162 2.62 -12.60 19.47
N ALA A 163 3.75 -11.98 19.12
CA ALA A 163 3.77 -10.72 18.39
C ALA A 163 3.20 -10.88 16.98
N LEU A 164 3.52 -11.98 16.31
CA LEU A 164 2.96 -12.32 14.99
C LEU A 164 1.44 -12.49 15.07
N HIS A 165 0.96 -13.31 16.01
CA HIS A 165 -0.47 -13.55 16.19
C HIS A 165 -1.24 -12.24 16.49
N THR A 166 -0.68 -11.37 17.33
CA THR A 166 -1.27 -10.06 17.62
C THR A 166 -1.37 -9.20 16.36
N ALA A 167 -0.33 -9.17 15.53
CA ALA A 167 -0.32 -8.41 14.28
C ALA A 167 -1.34 -8.96 13.27
N GLN A 168 -1.44 -10.28 13.12
CA GLN A 168 -2.43 -10.94 12.27
C GLN A 168 -3.86 -10.61 12.71
N LYS A 169 -4.16 -10.70 14.02
CA LYS A 169 -5.47 -10.32 14.59
C LYS A 169 -5.79 -8.86 14.32
N GLN A 170 -4.82 -7.97 14.52
CA GLN A 170 -5.02 -6.54 14.29
C GLN A 170 -5.35 -6.26 12.82
N LEU A 171 -4.61 -6.83 11.87
CA LEU A 171 -4.87 -6.66 10.44
C LEU A 171 -6.26 -7.20 10.06
N LYS A 172 -6.63 -8.39 10.54
CA LYS A 172 -7.96 -8.96 10.30
C LYS A 172 -9.08 -8.10 10.88
N GLY A 173 -8.91 -7.56 12.09
CA GLY A 173 -9.86 -6.64 12.69
C GLY A 173 -10.04 -5.34 11.89
N GLN A 174 -8.96 -4.76 11.37
CA GLN A 174 -9.03 -3.58 10.50
C GLN A 174 -9.76 -3.88 9.19
N LEU A 175 -9.52 -5.05 8.59
CA LEU A 175 -10.25 -5.50 7.41
C LEU A 175 -11.74 -5.69 7.70
N ALA A 176 -12.09 -6.32 8.83
CA ALA A 176 -13.48 -6.48 9.24
C ALA A 176 -14.20 -5.13 9.34
N ILE A 177 -13.60 -4.15 10.03
CA ILE A 177 -14.16 -2.79 10.14
C ILE A 177 -14.28 -2.12 8.77
N SER A 178 -13.31 -2.33 7.89
CA SER A 178 -13.32 -1.73 6.54
C SER A 178 -14.49 -2.22 5.69
N ILE A 179 -14.85 -3.51 5.77
CA ILE A 179 -15.96 -4.09 4.99
C ILE A 179 -17.35 -3.82 5.59
N GLU A 180 -17.46 -3.31 6.83
CA GLU A 180 -18.74 -2.83 7.35
C GLU A 180 -19.28 -1.64 6.54
N SER A 181 -18.42 -0.90 5.87
CA SER A 181 -18.80 0.13 4.93
C SER A 181 -19.13 -0.49 3.58
N HIS A 182 -20.41 -0.52 3.20
CA HIS A 182 -20.84 -1.00 1.89
C HIS A 182 -20.16 -0.28 0.72
N GLN A 183 -19.81 1.01 0.90
CA GLN A 183 -19.03 1.75 -0.10
C GLN A 183 -17.63 1.17 -0.27
N ASN A 184 -16.94 0.89 0.83
CA ASN A 184 -15.59 0.30 0.79
C ASN A 184 -15.63 -1.12 0.20
N GLU A 185 -16.62 -1.92 0.60
CA GLU A 185 -16.84 -3.27 0.07
C GLU A 185 -17.07 -3.22 -1.45
N MET A 186 -17.98 -2.37 -1.91
CA MET A 186 -18.28 -2.18 -3.33
C MET A 186 -17.03 -1.80 -4.14
N LEU A 187 -16.27 -0.82 -3.67
CA LEU A 187 -15.04 -0.38 -4.34
C LEU A 187 -13.95 -1.48 -4.33
N ALA A 188 -13.83 -2.21 -3.22
CA ALA A 188 -12.88 -3.32 -3.12
C ALA A 188 -13.24 -4.45 -4.09
N MET A 189 -14.52 -4.83 -4.20
CA MET A 189 -14.97 -5.84 -5.17
C MET A 189 -14.65 -5.41 -6.61
N GLY A 190 -14.98 -4.19 -7.01
CA GLY A 190 -14.68 -3.66 -8.34
C GLY A 190 -13.19 -3.70 -8.64
N LYS A 191 -12.36 -3.23 -7.70
CA LYS A 191 -10.90 -3.28 -7.81
C LYS A 191 -10.37 -4.71 -7.91
N ASN A 192 -10.90 -5.64 -7.10
CA ASN A 192 -10.47 -7.03 -7.10
C ASN A 192 -10.77 -7.73 -8.43
N ILE A 193 -11.93 -7.49 -9.03
CA ILE A 193 -12.26 -8.00 -10.37
C ILE A 193 -11.28 -7.45 -11.41
N LEU A 194 -10.98 -6.14 -11.40
CA LEU A 194 -10.05 -5.53 -12.35
C LEU A 194 -8.62 -6.06 -12.21
N VAL A 195 -8.16 -6.30 -10.98
CA VAL A 195 -6.78 -6.68 -10.70
C VAL A 195 -6.57 -8.19 -10.71
N TYR A 196 -7.52 -8.94 -10.14
CA TYR A 196 -7.36 -10.39 -9.89
C TYR A 196 -8.32 -11.25 -10.72
N GLY A 197 -9.29 -10.65 -11.44
CA GLY A 197 -10.34 -11.37 -12.16
C GLY A 197 -11.37 -12.05 -11.25
N ARG A 198 -11.30 -11.86 -9.95
CA ARG A 198 -12.17 -12.50 -8.95
C ARG A 198 -12.23 -11.69 -7.66
N VAL A 199 -13.25 -11.98 -6.86
CA VAL A 199 -13.36 -11.52 -5.47
C VAL A 199 -13.15 -12.74 -4.56
N ASP A 200 -12.09 -12.72 -3.77
CA ASP A 200 -11.86 -13.77 -2.76
C ASP A 200 -12.78 -13.52 -1.54
N PRO A 201 -13.42 -14.57 -0.98
CA PRO A 201 -14.15 -14.44 0.29
C PRO A 201 -13.24 -13.96 1.43
N VAL A 202 -13.82 -13.26 2.39
CA VAL A 202 -13.05 -12.69 3.52
C VAL A 202 -12.33 -13.78 4.34
N GLU A 203 -12.95 -14.95 4.47
CA GLU A 203 -12.39 -16.12 5.16
C GLU A 203 -11.10 -16.60 4.48
N GLU A 204 -11.07 -16.57 3.15
CA GLU A 204 -9.87 -16.92 2.37
C GLU A 204 -8.75 -15.89 2.59
N ILE A 205 -9.10 -14.61 2.65
CA ILE A 205 -8.13 -13.55 2.97
C ILE A 205 -7.57 -13.75 4.38
N TYR A 206 -8.43 -14.05 5.35
CA TYR A 206 -8.01 -14.32 6.72
C TYR A 206 -7.11 -15.55 6.81
N ARG A 207 -7.45 -16.62 6.12
CA ARG A 207 -6.63 -17.84 6.06
C ARG A 207 -5.23 -17.54 5.52
N ARG A 208 -5.12 -16.71 4.50
CA ARG A 208 -3.82 -16.30 3.92
C ARG A 208 -3.02 -15.41 4.85
N ILE A 209 -3.67 -14.51 5.59
CA ILE A 209 -3.01 -13.70 6.63
C ILE A 209 -2.48 -14.61 7.75
N ASP A 210 -3.29 -15.57 8.21
CA ASP A 210 -2.90 -16.50 9.28
C ASP A 210 -1.79 -17.47 8.84
N ALA A 211 -1.67 -17.75 7.54
CA ALA A 211 -0.61 -18.56 6.98
C ALA A 211 0.77 -17.86 6.93
N VAL A 212 0.82 -16.52 7.09
CA VAL A 212 2.09 -15.80 7.09
C VAL A 212 2.88 -16.16 8.35
N SER A 213 4.07 -16.72 8.15
CA SER A 213 4.99 -17.08 9.24
C SER A 213 5.93 -15.93 9.62
N ALA A 214 6.57 -16.05 10.78
CA ALA A 214 7.63 -15.11 11.19
C ALA A 214 8.87 -15.18 10.28
N SER A 215 9.07 -16.30 9.60
CA SER A 215 10.13 -16.47 8.59
C SER A 215 9.81 -15.69 7.32
N ASP A 216 8.56 -15.78 6.85
CA ASP A 216 8.10 -15.04 5.66
C ASP A 216 8.21 -13.52 5.88
N LEU A 217 7.86 -13.06 7.10
CA LEU A 217 8.03 -11.64 7.45
C LEU A 217 9.50 -11.21 7.48
N LEU A 218 10.39 -12.05 8.00
CA LEU A 218 11.82 -11.75 8.04
C LEU A 218 12.40 -11.73 6.62
N GLU A 219 12.01 -12.68 5.77
CA GLU A 219 12.43 -12.76 4.37
C GLU A 219 11.98 -11.52 3.58
N ILE A 220 10.68 -11.19 3.64
CA ILE A 220 10.15 -10.04 2.90
C ILE A 220 10.71 -8.72 3.45
N ALA A 221 10.98 -8.61 4.75
CA ALA A 221 11.64 -7.45 5.33
C ALA A 221 13.07 -7.29 4.81
N ASN A 222 13.84 -8.37 4.72
CA ASN A 222 15.19 -8.33 4.16
C ASN A 222 15.20 -7.95 2.68
N HIS A 223 14.21 -8.41 1.91
CA HIS A 223 14.07 -8.05 0.50
C HIS A 223 13.64 -6.60 0.30
N THR A 224 12.58 -6.16 1.01
CA THR A 224 11.93 -4.86 0.76
C THR A 224 12.63 -3.71 1.48
N LEU A 225 13.19 -3.94 2.66
CA LEU A 225 13.80 -2.92 3.52
C LEU A 225 15.34 -2.92 3.48
N ASP A 226 15.95 -3.51 2.45
CA ASP A 226 17.40 -3.52 2.28
C ASP A 226 17.92 -2.07 2.09
N PRO A 227 18.80 -1.56 2.98
CA PRO A 227 19.33 -0.21 2.90
C PRO A 227 20.03 0.12 1.59
N SER A 228 20.62 -0.89 0.93
CA SER A 228 21.30 -0.72 -0.36
C SER A 228 20.32 -0.50 -1.52
N GLN A 229 19.05 -0.86 -1.33
CA GLN A 229 17.99 -0.76 -2.32
C GLN A 229 16.96 0.34 -2.02
N LEU A 230 17.08 1.01 -0.89
CA LEU A 230 16.17 2.11 -0.55
C LEU A 230 16.51 3.38 -1.32
N SER A 231 15.53 3.98 -1.94
CA SER A 231 15.57 5.37 -2.41
C SER A 231 15.09 6.30 -1.31
N MET A 232 15.64 7.51 -1.29
CA MET A 232 15.20 8.55 -0.37
C MET A 232 15.08 9.89 -1.08
N LEU A 233 13.93 10.55 -0.93
CA LEU A 233 13.68 11.90 -1.40
C LEU A 233 13.35 12.79 -0.21
N ILE A 234 14.14 13.84 -0.02
CA ILE A 234 13.94 14.84 1.03
C ILE A 234 13.57 16.17 0.40
N PHE A 235 12.50 16.77 0.91
CA PHE A 235 12.14 18.17 0.67
C PHE A 235 12.43 18.97 1.95
N ASN A 236 13.34 19.91 1.88
CA ASN A 236 13.68 20.79 3.00
C ASN A 236 13.93 22.23 2.53
N ASN A 237 14.02 23.17 3.49
CA ASN A 237 14.23 24.58 3.19
C ASN A 237 15.75 24.95 3.15
N GLN A 238 16.63 24.02 3.50
CA GLN A 238 18.06 24.33 3.60
C GLN A 238 18.65 24.74 2.24
N LYS A 239 19.39 25.83 2.24
CA LYS A 239 20.32 26.14 1.17
C LYS A 239 21.35 25.00 1.14
N THR A 240 21.41 24.28 0.03
CA THR A 240 22.54 23.38 -0.23
C THR A 240 23.81 24.22 -0.13
N THR A 241 24.60 23.99 0.91
CA THR A 241 25.95 24.55 1.04
C THR A 241 26.87 23.87 0.05
#